data_f7f61a7dfbf0be08bb955e825d03f6da
#
_entry.id   f7f61a7dfbf0be08bb955e825d03f6da
#
_cell.length_a   1.000
_cell.length_b   1.000
_cell.length_c   1.000
_cell.angle_alpha   90.00
_cell.angle_beta   90.00
_cell.angle_gamma   90.00
#
_symmetry.space_group_name_H-M   'P 1'
#
loop_
_entity.id
_entity.type
_entity.pdbx_description
1 polymer ?
#
loop_
_entity_poly.entity_id
_entity_poly.type
_entity_poly.pdbx_seq_one_letter_code
_entity_poly.pdbx_strand_id
1 'polypeptide(L)'
;MHTNNFKKLIHSKKALAVPVTYLILFVSLMAVISATYSYAVVKIGSRAASLKAFVAKQNMQALDNAVRSVAWGFGASEVVYMDECGGVFRTEPVSKSLVLNFTDEQTFYDVVFNSSVGEASYQLESSESNYLGLYIRGDNRAVINQSSSIMTQLYVAASENAQAIILCYRPLATTAVIDTSNGKPVNLLRVNIINLNFSQKLTLREKFYLKITAINVTTISSQYTFNESIFSLALKASLDETSNVVWLPISSSTEGAIVNLDIVICNIKIEKTEV
;
A
#
# COMPACT_ATOMS: atom_id res chain seq x y z
N MET A 1 -77.06 30.45 -55.06
CA MET A 1 -77.34 29.29 -54.21
C MET A 1 -76.05 28.47 -54.09
N HIS A 2 -75.13 28.82 -53.17
CA HIS A 2 -73.94 28.01 -52.79
C HIS A 2 -73.16 28.76 -51.68
N THR A 3 -73.67 28.74 -50.47
CA THR A 3 -72.96 29.21 -49.30
C THR A 3 -73.33 28.38 -48.10
N ASN A 4 -72.82 27.14 -48.03
CA ASN A 4 -73.04 26.36 -46.79
C ASN A 4 -72.00 25.25 -46.50
N ASN A 5 -70.81 25.24 -47.13
CA ASN A 5 -69.83 24.17 -46.88
C ASN A 5 -68.60 24.61 -46.11
N PHE A 6 -68.50 25.87 -45.66
CA PHE A 6 -67.27 26.31 -44.93
C PHE A 6 -67.38 26.26 -43.42
N LYS A 7 -68.59 25.97 -42.85
CA LYS A 7 -68.76 25.92 -41.39
C LYS A 7 -68.51 24.56 -40.72
N LYS A 8 -68.20 23.51 -41.47
CA LYS A 8 -67.95 22.15 -40.90
C LYS A 8 -66.49 21.81 -40.56
N LEU A 9 -65.54 22.69 -40.88
CA LEU A 9 -64.10 22.44 -40.63
C LEU A 9 -63.58 22.97 -39.30
N ILE A 10 -64.38 23.65 -38.48
CA ILE A 10 -63.94 24.29 -37.24
C ILE A 10 -64.29 23.44 -35.96
N HIS A 11 -64.96 22.31 -36.11
CA HIS A 11 -65.39 21.50 -34.97
C HIS A 11 -64.54 20.27 -34.67
N SER A 12 -63.27 20.22 -35.16
CA SER A 12 -62.35 19.09 -34.89
C SER A 12 -61.29 19.43 -33.86
N LYS A 13 -61.56 20.26 -32.84
CA LYS A 13 -60.66 20.41 -31.69
C LYS A 13 -60.45 19.10 -30.90
N LYS A 14 -61.42 18.20 -30.95
CA LYS A 14 -61.29 16.84 -30.31
C LYS A 14 -60.44 15.87 -31.13
N ALA A 15 -60.34 16.04 -32.45
CA ALA A 15 -59.56 15.15 -33.32
C ALA A 15 -58.06 15.44 -33.24
N LEU A 16 -57.65 16.69 -32.87
CA LEU A 16 -56.22 17.01 -32.64
C LEU A 16 -55.76 16.70 -31.22
N ALA A 17 -56.64 16.68 -30.26
CA ALA A 17 -56.30 16.40 -28.85
C ALA A 17 -55.71 15.00 -28.64
N VAL A 18 -56.26 13.98 -29.33
CA VAL A 18 -55.85 12.58 -29.20
C VAL A 18 -54.40 12.37 -29.70
N PRO A 19 -54.02 12.76 -30.93
CA PRO A 19 -52.64 12.65 -31.40
C PRO A 19 -51.63 13.41 -30.54
N VAL A 20 -51.97 14.61 -30.06
CA VAL A 20 -51.12 15.43 -29.20
C VAL A 20 -50.89 14.72 -27.83
N THR A 21 -51.94 14.13 -27.26
CA THR A 21 -51.82 13.36 -26.02
C THR A 21 -50.88 12.15 -26.19
N TYR A 22 -51.03 11.40 -27.28
CA TYR A 22 -50.10 10.28 -27.59
C TYR A 22 -48.69 10.76 -27.80
N LEU A 23 -48.45 11.88 -28.46
CA LEU A 23 -47.13 12.47 -28.67
C LEU A 23 -46.48 12.86 -27.33
N ILE A 24 -47.23 13.51 -26.45
CA ILE A 24 -46.74 13.90 -25.12
C ILE A 24 -46.41 12.65 -24.30
N LEU A 25 -47.28 11.63 -24.35
CA LEU A 25 -47.05 10.36 -23.65
C LEU A 25 -45.85 9.61 -24.19
N PHE A 26 -45.62 9.61 -25.50
CA PHE A 26 -44.43 9.03 -26.13
C PHE A 26 -43.17 9.76 -25.74
N VAL A 27 -43.14 11.10 -25.79
CA VAL A 27 -41.98 11.92 -25.39
C VAL A 27 -41.67 11.74 -23.90
N SER A 28 -42.68 11.72 -23.05
CA SER A 28 -42.49 11.49 -21.61
C SER A 28 -41.93 10.08 -21.34
N LEU A 29 -42.40 9.06 -22.06
CA LEU A 29 -41.89 7.69 -21.94
C LEU A 29 -40.42 7.62 -22.39
N MET A 30 -40.06 8.25 -23.51
CA MET A 30 -38.69 8.32 -23.99
C MET A 30 -37.77 9.05 -23.03
N ALA A 31 -38.22 10.12 -22.38
CA ALA A 31 -37.47 10.83 -21.35
C ALA A 31 -37.20 9.93 -20.13
N VAL A 32 -38.22 9.21 -19.66
CA VAL A 32 -38.06 8.27 -18.53
C VAL A 32 -37.08 7.14 -18.87
N ILE A 33 -37.23 6.53 -20.08
CA ILE A 33 -36.32 5.48 -20.51
C ILE A 33 -34.88 6.01 -20.59
N SER A 34 -34.66 7.18 -21.17
CA SER A 34 -33.33 7.78 -21.31
C SER A 34 -32.71 8.09 -19.94
N ALA A 35 -33.47 8.64 -19.01
CA ALA A 35 -33.01 8.92 -17.65
C ALA A 35 -32.65 7.62 -16.89
N THR A 36 -33.53 6.60 -16.99
CA THR A 36 -33.30 5.30 -16.34
C THR A 36 -32.08 4.59 -16.93
N TYR A 37 -31.92 4.62 -18.25
CA TYR A 37 -30.76 4.05 -18.92
C TYR A 37 -29.46 4.74 -18.50
N SER A 38 -29.41 6.07 -18.52
CA SER A 38 -28.25 6.86 -18.08
C SER A 38 -27.88 6.56 -16.63
N TYR A 39 -28.86 6.51 -15.75
CA TYR A 39 -28.65 6.12 -14.34
C TYR A 39 -28.09 4.69 -14.21
N ALA A 40 -28.65 3.73 -14.95
CA ALA A 40 -28.19 2.34 -14.93
C ALA A 40 -26.74 2.21 -15.40
N VAL A 41 -26.36 2.88 -16.50
CA VAL A 41 -24.99 2.87 -17.04
C VAL A 41 -23.99 3.42 -16.01
N VAL A 42 -24.29 4.56 -15.38
CA VAL A 42 -23.44 5.15 -14.33
C VAL A 42 -23.31 4.21 -13.13
N LYS A 43 -24.41 3.60 -12.69
CA LYS A 43 -24.40 2.65 -11.56
C LYS A 43 -23.60 1.38 -11.86
N ILE A 44 -23.74 0.83 -13.04
CA ILE A 44 -22.98 -0.36 -13.47
C ILE A 44 -21.49 -0.02 -13.56
N GLY A 45 -21.13 1.13 -14.13
CA GLY A 45 -19.75 1.60 -14.21
C GLY A 45 -19.10 1.78 -12.83
N SER A 46 -19.80 2.44 -11.90
CA SER A 46 -19.33 2.62 -10.53
C SER A 46 -19.15 1.29 -9.78
N ARG A 47 -20.07 0.34 -9.93
CA ARG A 47 -19.92 -0.99 -9.34
C ARG A 47 -18.75 -1.77 -9.93
N ALA A 48 -18.57 -1.71 -11.25
CA ALA A 48 -17.44 -2.36 -11.92
C ALA A 48 -16.09 -1.78 -11.43
N ALA A 49 -15.98 -0.47 -11.29
CA ALA A 49 -14.78 0.18 -10.73
C ALA A 49 -14.51 -0.27 -9.29
N SER A 50 -15.55 -0.34 -8.45
CA SER A 50 -15.42 -0.81 -7.06
C SER A 50 -14.96 -2.28 -6.99
N LEU A 51 -15.47 -3.15 -7.86
CA LEU A 51 -15.04 -4.55 -7.94
C LEU A 51 -13.58 -4.66 -8.37
N LYS A 52 -13.14 -3.90 -9.37
CA LYS A 52 -11.74 -3.85 -9.80
C LYS A 52 -10.81 -3.43 -8.65
N ALA A 53 -11.16 -2.38 -7.93
CA ALA A 53 -10.40 -1.92 -6.77
C ALA A 53 -10.36 -2.97 -5.64
N PHE A 54 -11.45 -3.69 -5.42
CA PHE A 54 -11.51 -4.78 -4.45
C PHE A 54 -10.60 -5.94 -4.84
N VAL A 55 -10.61 -6.38 -6.09
CA VAL A 55 -9.72 -7.45 -6.59
C VAL A 55 -8.26 -7.02 -6.51
N ALA A 56 -7.92 -5.79 -6.91
CA ALA A 56 -6.56 -5.26 -6.77
C ALA A 56 -6.08 -5.25 -5.31
N LYS A 57 -6.97 -4.87 -4.38
CA LYS A 57 -6.68 -4.93 -2.94
C LYS A 57 -6.42 -6.37 -2.47
N GLN A 58 -7.24 -7.34 -2.90
CA GLN A 58 -7.03 -8.75 -2.57
C GLN A 58 -5.71 -9.28 -3.13
N ASN A 59 -5.38 -8.96 -4.38
CA ASN A 59 -4.12 -9.31 -5.01
C ASN A 59 -2.92 -8.79 -4.20
N MET A 60 -2.94 -7.51 -3.82
CA MET A 60 -1.86 -6.91 -3.04
C MET A 60 -1.76 -7.46 -1.61
N GLN A 61 -2.89 -7.85 -1.00
CA GLN A 61 -2.89 -8.54 0.29
C GLN A 61 -2.35 -9.97 0.17
N ALA A 62 -2.65 -10.68 -0.91
CA ALA A 62 -2.08 -12.00 -1.19
C ALA A 62 -0.56 -11.92 -1.38
N LEU A 63 -0.09 -10.89 -2.12
CA LEU A 63 1.34 -10.63 -2.28
C LEU A 63 2.02 -10.34 -0.93
N ASP A 64 1.44 -9.48 -0.09
CA ASP A 64 1.98 -9.20 1.26
C ASP A 64 2.05 -10.47 2.11
N ASN A 65 1.00 -11.30 2.08
CA ASN A 65 1.01 -12.56 2.83
C ASN A 65 2.13 -13.49 2.34
N ALA A 66 2.33 -13.61 1.03
CA ALA A 66 3.40 -14.44 0.46
C ALA A 66 4.80 -13.89 0.81
N VAL A 67 5.02 -12.58 0.73
CA VAL A 67 6.30 -11.98 1.18
C VAL A 67 6.56 -12.30 2.65
N ARG A 68 5.55 -12.17 3.50
CA ARG A 68 5.68 -12.45 4.95
C ARG A 68 5.89 -13.92 5.25
N SER A 69 5.32 -14.84 4.45
CA SER A 69 5.51 -16.29 4.63
C SER A 69 6.92 -16.76 4.28
N VAL A 70 7.54 -16.16 3.26
CA VAL A 70 8.91 -16.50 2.86
C VAL A 70 9.99 -15.70 3.60
N ALA A 71 9.62 -14.54 4.16
CA ALA A 71 10.55 -13.69 4.87
C ALA A 71 11.28 -14.46 5.98
N TRP A 72 12.60 -14.22 6.10
CA TRP A 72 13.50 -14.83 7.07
C TRP A 72 13.87 -16.29 6.78
N GLY A 73 13.23 -16.95 5.81
CA GLY A 73 13.60 -18.30 5.36
C GLY A 73 14.50 -18.24 4.13
N PHE A 74 15.83 -18.33 4.28
CA PHE A 74 16.74 -18.36 3.13
C PHE A 74 16.32 -19.40 2.08
N GLY A 75 16.14 -18.97 0.82
CA GLY A 75 15.70 -19.82 -0.29
C GLY A 75 14.21 -20.20 -0.28
N ALA A 76 13.45 -19.79 0.74
CA ALA A 76 12.01 -20.01 0.75
C ALA A 76 11.34 -19.27 -0.40
N SER A 77 10.38 -19.92 -1.04
CA SER A 77 9.64 -19.30 -2.16
C SER A 77 8.16 -19.68 -2.13
N GLU A 78 7.32 -18.74 -2.57
CA GLU A 78 5.87 -18.92 -2.72
C GLU A 78 5.42 -18.36 -4.06
N VAL A 79 4.40 -18.98 -4.67
CA VAL A 79 3.80 -18.52 -5.92
C VAL A 79 2.43 -17.95 -5.64
N VAL A 80 2.18 -16.74 -6.12
CA VAL A 80 0.90 -16.02 -5.95
C VAL A 80 0.27 -15.80 -7.31
N TYR A 81 -1.01 -16.15 -7.41
CA TYR A 81 -1.85 -15.78 -8.54
C TYR A 81 -2.40 -14.37 -8.36
N MET A 82 -2.23 -13.55 -9.38
CA MET A 82 -2.75 -12.19 -9.45
C MET A 82 -3.89 -12.17 -10.47
N ASP A 83 -5.11 -11.95 -9.99
CA ASP A 83 -6.30 -11.94 -10.84
C ASP A 83 -6.42 -10.61 -11.59
N GLU A 84 -7.13 -10.66 -12.73
CA GLU A 84 -7.34 -9.51 -13.58
C GLU A 84 -8.28 -8.49 -12.92
N CYS A 85 -7.85 -7.24 -12.85
CA CYS A 85 -8.68 -6.15 -12.34
C CYS A 85 -8.60 -4.86 -13.19
N GLY A 86 -8.07 -4.99 -14.42
CA GLY A 86 -8.01 -3.88 -15.38
C GLY A 86 -7.03 -2.77 -15.01
N GLY A 87 -6.02 -3.08 -14.18
CA GLY A 87 -4.96 -2.17 -13.78
C GLY A 87 -3.59 -2.63 -14.29
N VAL A 88 -2.54 -2.00 -13.76
CA VAL A 88 -1.15 -2.31 -14.06
C VAL A 88 -0.41 -2.60 -12.77
N PHE A 89 0.11 -3.81 -12.62
CA PHE A 89 1.02 -4.16 -11.55
C PHE A 89 2.43 -3.74 -11.92
N ARG A 90 3.15 -3.16 -10.96
CA ARG A 90 4.55 -2.76 -11.11
C ARG A 90 5.37 -3.13 -9.89
N THR A 91 6.64 -3.43 -10.10
CA THR A 91 7.65 -3.52 -9.06
C THR A 91 8.78 -2.56 -9.37
N GLU A 92 9.17 -1.78 -8.38
CA GLU A 92 10.30 -0.84 -8.47
C GLU A 92 11.33 -1.23 -7.38
N PRO A 93 12.44 -1.89 -7.79
CA PRO A 93 13.46 -2.37 -6.83
C PRO A 93 14.18 -1.26 -6.08
N VAL A 94 14.28 -0.08 -6.69
CA VAL A 94 14.94 1.11 -6.15
C VAL A 94 13.90 2.23 -6.16
N SER A 95 12.96 2.17 -5.22
CA SER A 95 11.84 3.10 -5.16
C SER A 95 12.03 4.16 -4.09
N LYS A 96 12.44 3.75 -2.89
CA LYS A 96 12.52 4.63 -1.71
C LYS A 96 13.91 4.61 -1.09
N SER A 97 14.30 5.72 -0.49
CA SER A 97 15.50 5.81 0.34
C SER A 97 15.16 5.51 1.79
N LEU A 98 15.86 4.55 2.40
CA LEU A 98 15.75 4.25 3.82
C LEU A 98 17.06 4.60 4.52
N VAL A 99 16.99 5.52 5.45
CA VAL A 99 18.11 5.91 6.32
C VAL A 99 17.75 5.63 7.77
N LEU A 100 18.62 4.91 8.49
CA LEU A 100 18.48 4.66 9.91
C LEU A 100 19.64 5.31 10.67
N ASN A 101 19.28 6.12 11.65
CA ASN A 101 20.20 6.79 12.55
C ASN A 101 19.99 6.30 13.97
N PHE A 102 21.08 6.00 14.65
CA PHE A 102 21.10 5.55 16.02
C PHE A 102 21.71 6.63 16.91
N THR A 103 21.05 7.05 17.99
CA THR A 103 21.46 8.23 18.77
C THR A 103 20.93 8.19 20.22
N ASP A 104 21.67 8.82 21.13
CA ASP A 104 21.20 9.17 22.48
C ASP A 104 20.56 10.59 22.54
N GLU A 105 20.56 11.30 21.37
CA GLU A 105 20.14 12.71 21.21
C GLU A 105 21.03 13.75 21.95
N GLN A 106 22.14 13.34 22.56
CA GLN A 106 23.05 14.24 23.27
C GLN A 106 24.45 14.24 22.68
N THR A 107 25.13 13.11 22.77
CA THR A 107 26.56 12.99 22.45
C THR A 107 26.86 11.98 21.37
N PHE A 108 25.96 11.03 21.15
CA PHE A 108 26.15 9.91 20.25
C PHE A 108 25.19 9.98 19.05
N TYR A 109 25.76 9.85 17.85
CA TYR A 109 25.02 9.79 16.61
C TYR A 109 25.76 8.91 15.59
N ASP A 110 25.09 7.92 15.05
CA ASP A 110 25.64 7.04 14.01
C ASP A 110 24.59 6.71 12.94
N VAL A 111 25.02 6.72 11.66
CA VAL A 111 24.20 6.30 10.53
C VAL A 111 24.42 4.81 10.33
N VAL A 112 23.54 4.00 10.87
CA VAL A 112 23.70 2.54 10.91
C VAL A 112 23.21 1.83 9.66
N PHE A 113 22.36 2.48 8.86
CA PHE A 113 21.86 1.95 7.59
C PHE A 113 21.51 3.09 6.64
N ASN A 114 21.93 2.98 5.38
CA ASN A 114 21.57 3.90 4.31
C ASN A 114 21.53 3.11 2.99
N SER A 115 20.34 2.84 2.49
CA SER A 115 20.15 2.10 1.24
C SER A 115 18.77 2.37 0.65
N SER A 116 18.63 2.06 -0.64
CA SER A 116 17.32 2.05 -1.28
C SER A 116 16.55 0.77 -0.95
N VAL A 117 15.23 0.91 -0.83
CA VAL A 117 14.29 -0.19 -0.65
C VAL A 117 13.29 -0.23 -1.80
N GLY A 118 12.86 -1.45 -2.15
CA GLY A 118 11.91 -1.66 -3.24
C GLY A 118 10.46 -1.57 -2.78
N GLU A 119 9.58 -1.32 -3.75
CA GLU A 119 8.12 -1.39 -3.56
C GLU A 119 7.43 -2.15 -4.67
N ALA A 120 6.20 -2.58 -4.41
CA ALA A 120 5.28 -3.10 -5.42
C ALA A 120 4.02 -2.24 -5.43
N SER A 121 3.46 -2.00 -6.60
CA SER A 121 2.27 -1.18 -6.76
C SER A 121 1.29 -1.77 -7.75
N TYR A 122 0.00 -1.57 -7.51
CA TYR A 122 -1.06 -1.87 -8.44
C TYR A 122 -1.78 -0.57 -8.82
N GLN A 123 -1.58 -0.10 -10.04
CA GLN A 123 -2.13 1.15 -10.54
C GLN A 123 -3.45 0.87 -11.26
N LEU A 124 -4.54 1.48 -10.79
CA LEU A 124 -5.88 1.42 -11.38
C LEU A 124 -6.16 2.72 -12.13
N GLU A 125 -6.91 2.63 -13.24
CA GLU A 125 -7.50 3.80 -13.86
C GLU A 125 -8.43 4.50 -12.86
N SER A 126 -8.46 5.83 -12.88
CA SER A 126 -9.09 6.63 -11.84
C SER A 126 -10.51 6.16 -11.54
N SER A 127 -10.76 5.76 -10.32
CA SER A 127 -12.12 5.71 -9.78
C SER A 127 -12.31 6.95 -8.91
N GLU A 128 -13.49 7.53 -8.92
CA GLU A 128 -13.90 8.68 -8.09
C GLU A 128 -13.87 8.38 -6.58
N SER A 129 -13.06 7.43 -6.12
CA SER A 129 -13.06 7.01 -4.72
C SER A 129 -12.17 7.92 -3.88
N ASN A 130 -12.76 8.55 -2.89
CA ASN A 130 -12.14 9.41 -1.87
C ASN A 130 -11.25 8.66 -0.87
N TYR A 131 -10.63 7.54 -1.23
CA TYR A 131 -9.83 6.69 -0.32
C TYR A 131 -8.34 7.02 -0.33
N LEU A 132 -7.98 8.25 -0.64
CA LEU A 132 -6.58 8.70 -0.71
C LEU A 132 -5.94 8.70 0.67
N GLY A 133 -4.73 8.15 0.78
CA GLY A 133 -3.98 8.08 2.03
C GLY A 133 -4.49 7.02 3.03
N LEU A 134 -5.45 6.17 2.62
CA LEU A 134 -5.96 5.12 3.49
C LEU A 134 -4.99 3.94 3.55
N TYR A 135 -4.56 3.61 4.76
CA TYR A 135 -3.80 2.39 5.03
C TYR A 135 -4.74 1.19 5.11
N ILE A 136 -4.50 0.18 4.26
CA ILE A 136 -5.17 -1.12 4.27
C ILE A 136 -4.54 -1.98 5.37
N ARG A 137 -3.20 -1.85 5.55
CA ARG A 137 -2.42 -2.52 6.58
C ARG A 137 -1.25 -1.62 6.99
N GLY A 138 -0.98 -1.55 8.28
CA GLY A 138 0.05 -0.66 8.83
C GLY A 138 -0.41 0.78 8.97
N ASP A 139 0.54 1.69 9.01
CA ASP A 139 0.37 3.14 9.15
C ASP A 139 1.55 3.89 8.50
N ASN A 140 1.60 5.22 8.65
CA ASN A 140 2.61 6.08 8.01
C ASN A 140 3.97 6.16 8.72
N ARG A 141 4.19 5.46 9.82
CA ARG A 141 5.48 5.50 10.53
C ARG A 141 6.59 4.85 9.70
N ALA A 142 7.74 5.49 9.62
CA ALA A 142 8.92 4.97 8.89
C ALA A 142 9.65 3.85 9.65
N VAL A 143 9.47 3.73 10.97
CA VAL A 143 9.99 2.64 11.80
C VAL A 143 9.00 2.32 12.93
N ILE A 144 8.99 1.08 13.38
CA ILE A 144 8.17 0.61 14.49
C ILE A 144 9.03 -0.14 15.51
N ASN A 145 8.54 -0.24 16.73
CA ASN A 145 9.14 -1.07 17.78
C ASN A 145 8.27 -2.30 18.07
N GLN A 146 8.68 -3.11 19.01
CA GLN A 146 8.02 -4.36 19.40
C GLN A 146 6.55 -4.21 19.89
N SER A 147 6.08 -2.99 20.17
CA SER A 147 4.67 -2.74 20.48
C SER A 147 3.76 -2.82 19.25
N SER A 148 4.34 -2.82 18.04
CA SER A 148 3.61 -2.93 16.76
C SER A 148 4.36 -3.92 15.86
N SER A 149 3.80 -5.09 15.62
CA SER A 149 4.47 -6.16 14.86
C SER A 149 4.27 -6.07 13.34
N ILE A 150 3.54 -5.07 12.83
CA ILE A 150 3.16 -4.99 11.41
C ILE A 150 4.20 -4.17 10.66
N MET A 151 5.19 -4.84 10.04
CA MET A 151 6.19 -4.22 9.17
C MET A 151 5.59 -3.73 7.84
N THR A 152 4.50 -4.32 7.39
CA THR A 152 3.82 -3.98 6.14
C THR A 152 3.27 -2.57 6.15
N GLN A 153 3.52 -1.84 5.09
CA GLN A 153 2.78 -0.63 4.70
C GLN A 153 2.06 -0.92 3.39
N LEU A 154 0.76 -1.17 3.46
CA LEU A 154 -0.11 -1.35 2.31
C LEU A 154 -1.14 -0.23 2.33
N TYR A 155 -1.07 0.70 1.38
CA TYR A 155 -1.89 1.90 1.37
C TYR A 155 -2.29 2.32 -0.03
N VAL A 156 -3.28 3.21 -0.10
CA VAL A 156 -3.80 3.77 -1.34
C VAL A 156 -3.20 5.16 -1.54
N ALA A 157 -2.47 5.34 -2.64
CA ALA A 157 -1.91 6.62 -3.05
C ALA A 157 -2.65 7.19 -4.26
N ALA A 158 -2.71 8.53 -4.34
CA ALA A 158 -3.16 9.21 -5.55
C ALA A 158 -1.99 9.42 -6.51
N SER A 159 -2.25 9.24 -7.78
CA SER A 159 -1.46 9.77 -8.88
C SER A 159 -2.36 10.67 -9.70
N GLU A 160 -1.81 11.59 -10.52
CA GLU A 160 -2.54 12.66 -11.21
C GLU A 160 -3.83 12.22 -11.94
N ASN A 161 -3.90 11.00 -12.44
CA ASN A 161 -5.09 10.43 -13.11
C ASN A 161 -5.32 8.95 -12.76
N ALA A 162 -4.75 8.46 -11.67
CA ALA A 162 -4.80 7.05 -11.29
C ALA A 162 -4.77 6.89 -9.77
N GLN A 163 -5.31 5.78 -9.30
CA GLN A 163 -5.19 5.34 -7.94
C GLN A 163 -4.20 4.17 -7.89
N ALA A 164 -3.24 4.20 -6.99
CA ALA A 164 -2.28 3.12 -6.81
C ALA A 164 -2.43 2.50 -5.41
N ILE A 165 -2.42 1.18 -5.34
CA ILE A 165 -2.28 0.43 -4.09
C ILE A 165 -0.79 0.08 -3.98
N ILE A 166 -0.12 0.61 -2.97
CA ILE A 166 1.34 0.49 -2.78
C ILE A 166 1.62 -0.44 -1.61
N LEU A 167 2.55 -1.36 -1.83
CA LEU A 167 3.11 -2.27 -0.83
C LEU A 167 4.60 -1.98 -0.65
N CYS A 168 4.99 -1.63 0.56
CA CYS A 168 6.38 -1.55 0.99
C CYS A 168 6.52 -2.01 2.46
N TYR A 169 7.76 -2.10 2.94
CA TYR A 169 8.05 -2.57 4.29
C TYR A 169 8.91 -1.56 5.04
N ARG A 170 8.59 -1.37 6.30
CA ARG A 170 9.31 -0.53 7.25
C ARG A 170 10.08 -1.37 8.26
N PRO A 171 11.21 -0.88 8.80
CA PRO A 171 11.97 -1.55 9.82
C PRO A 171 11.18 -1.78 11.12
N LEU A 172 11.47 -2.93 11.75
CA LEU A 172 11.00 -3.27 13.09
C LEU A 172 12.20 -3.36 14.04
N ALA A 173 12.23 -2.52 15.06
CA ALA A 173 13.24 -2.52 16.09
C ALA A 173 12.75 -3.25 17.35
N THR A 174 13.60 -4.10 17.92
CA THR A 174 13.35 -4.84 19.16
C THR A 174 14.56 -4.74 20.09
N THR A 175 14.34 -4.83 21.39
CA THR A 175 15.40 -4.82 22.40
C THR A 175 15.26 -5.99 23.35
N ALA A 176 16.38 -6.55 23.80
CA ALA A 176 16.44 -7.55 24.86
C ALA A 176 17.75 -7.42 25.63
N VAL A 177 17.72 -7.70 26.91
CA VAL A 177 18.95 -7.89 27.71
C VAL A 177 19.37 -9.34 27.59
N ILE A 178 20.60 -9.59 27.18
CA ILE A 178 21.08 -10.93 26.88
C ILE A 178 22.16 -11.43 27.84
N ASP A 179 22.91 -10.52 28.47
CA ASP A 179 24.05 -10.88 29.32
C ASP A 179 24.45 -9.71 30.25
N THR A 180 25.49 -9.94 31.05
CA THR A 180 26.18 -8.90 31.82
C THR A 180 27.68 -9.13 31.69
N SER A 181 28.43 -8.11 31.27
CA SER A 181 29.88 -8.18 31.09
C SER A 181 30.56 -7.05 31.85
N ASN A 182 31.49 -7.37 32.74
CA ASN A 182 32.23 -6.41 33.56
C ASN A 182 31.34 -5.41 34.31
N GLY A 183 30.23 -5.91 34.90
CA GLY A 183 29.26 -5.07 35.64
C GLY A 183 28.31 -4.26 34.75
N LYS A 184 28.47 -4.30 33.42
CA LYS A 184 27.61 -3.63 32.45
C LYS A 184 26.59 -4.60 31.85
N PRO A 185 25.29 -4.31 31.87
CA PRO A 185 24.29 -5.08 31.12
C PRO A 185 24.59 -5.04 29.62
N VAL A 186 24.47 -6.20 28.96
CA VAL A 186 24.60 -6.35 27.51
C VAL A 186 23.20 -6.39 26.89
N ASN A 187 22.89 -5.35 26.16
CA ASN A 187 21.63 -5.22 25.45
C ASN A 187 21.79 -5.64 23.98
N LEU A 188 20.92 -6.48 23.47
CA LEU A 188 20.78 -6.78 22.06
C LEU A 188 19.67 -5.92 21.48
N LEU A 189 20.03 -5.08 20.53
CA LEU A 189 19.14 -4.25 19.76
C LEU A 189 19.10 -4.83 18.34
N ARG A 190 17.95 -5.30 17.90
CA ARG A 190 17.78 -5.87 16.57
C ARG A 190 16.82 -5.06 15.73
N VAL A 191 17.25 -4.70 14.52
CA VAL A 191 16.44 -4.01 13.51
C VAL A 191 16.22 -4.96 12.34
N ASN A 192 14.98 -5.37 12.13
CA ASN A 192 14.58 -6.26 11.05
C ASN A 192 14.08 -5.44 9.86
N ILE A 193 14.62 -5.71 8.65
CA ILE A 193 14.29 -5.02 7.41
C ILE A 193 13.90 -6.06 6.35
N ILE A 194 12.69 -5.95 5.77
CA ILE A 194 12.30 -6.68 4.56
C ILE A 194 12.51 -5.74 3.39
N ASN A 195 13.33 -6.14 2.42
CA ASN A 195 13.67 -5.32 1.28
C ASN A 195 13.34 -6.03 -0.04
N LEU A 196 12.58 -5.35 -0.91
CA LEU A 196 12.19 -5.83 -2.24
C LEU A 196 13.20 -5.43 -3.34
N ASN A 197 14.42 -5.02 -2.95
CA ASN A 197 15.44 -4.48 -3.86
C ASN A 197 16.02 -5.48 -4.87
N PHE A 198 15.83 -6.78 -4.67
CA PHE A 198 16.21 -7.83 -5.63
C PHE A 198 15.10 -8.20 -6.61
N SER A 199 13.93 -7.55 -6.52
CA SER A 199 12.81 -7.78 -7.43
C SER A 199 13.17 -7.39 -8.87
N GLN A 200 12.63 -8.09 -9.84
CA GLN A 200 12.68 -7.64 -11.22
C GLN A 200 11.84 -6.37 -11.38
N LYS A 201 12.27 -5.45 -12.23
CA LYS A 201 11.43 -4.33 -12.64
C LYS A 201 10.33 -4.85 -13.57
N LEU A 202 9.11 -5.01 -13.05
CA LEU A 202 7.98 -5.58 -13.75
C LEU A 202 6.96 -4.49 -14.10
N THR A 203 6.27 -4.70 -15.24
CA THR A 203 5.06 -3.96 -15.61
C THR A 203 4.12 -4.97 -16.24
N LEU A 204 3.12 -5.44 -15.46
CA LEU A 204 2.25 -6.54 -15.84
C LEU A 204 0.79 -6.09 -15.88
N ARG A 205 0.04 -6.63 -16.83
CA ARG A 205 -1.41 -6.44 -16.99
C ARG A 205 -2.07 -7.82 -17.04
N GLU A 206 -3.41 -7.81 -17.04
CA GLU A 206 -4.24 -9.02 -17.09
C GLU A 206 -3.99 -9.92 -15.87
N LYS A 207 -4.01 -11.23 -16.04
CA LYS A 207 -3.74 -12.24 -15.03
C LYS A 207 -2.33 -12.80 -15.16
N PHE A 208 -1.65 -13.03 -14.05
CA PHE A 208 -0.29 -13.58 -14.06
C PHE A 208 0.03 -14.25 -12.73
N TYR A 209 1.12 -14.99 -12.73
CA TYR A 209 1.70 -15.56 -11.50
C TYR A 209 2.98 -14.82 -11.14
N LEU A 210 3.17 -14.59 -9.84
CA LEU A 210 4.40 -14.06 -9.27
C LEU A 210 5.05 -15.12 -8.40
N LYS A 211 6.35 -15.30 -8.57
CA LYS A 211 7.18 -16.07 -7.64
C LYS A 211 7.89 -15.09 -6.71
N ILE A 212 7.71 -15.28 -5.43
CA ILE A 212 8.32 -14.52 -4.35
C ILE A 212 9.37 -15.40 -3.70
N THR A 213 10.62 -14.92 -3.60
CA THR A 213 11.73 -15.71 -3.06
C THR A 213 12.57 -14.87 -2.11
N ALA A 214 12.83 -15.40 -0.91
CA ALA A 214 13.83 -14.84 0.00
C ALA A 214 15.23 -15.25 -0.50
N ILE A 215 15.93 -14.30 -1.12
CA ILE A 215 17.23 -14.55 -1.76
C ILE A 215 18.33 -14.73 -0.73
N ASN A 216 18.36 -13.86 0.28
CA ASN A 216 19.31 -13.94 1.37
C ASN A 216 18.78 -13.24 2.62
N VAL A 217 19.36 -13.61 3.75
CA VAL A 217 19.20 -12.92 5.02
C VAL A 217 20.60 -12.55 5.49
N THR A 218 20.90 -11.27 5.54
CA THR A 218 22.20 -10.75 5.97
C THR A 218 22.09 -10.01 7.28
N THR A 219 23.13 -10.08 8.12
CA THR A 219 23.19 -9.35 9.38
C THR A 219 24.40 -8.44 9.36
N ILE A 220 24.18 -7.17 9.69
CA ILE A 220 25.25 -6.19 9.95
C ILE A 220 25.25 -5.97 11.45
N SER A 221 26.37 -6.25 12.11
CA SER A 221 26.50 -6.14 13.57
C SER A 221 27.47 -5.04 13.93
N SER A 222 27.10 -4.23 14.93
CA SER A 222 27.93 -3.20 15.54
C SER A 222 27.80 -3.26 17.06
N GLN A 223 28.86 -2.88 17.78
CA GLN A 223 28.85 -2.84 19.25
C GLN A 223 29.18 -1.43 19.73
N TYR A 224 28.40 -0.95 20.67
CA TYR A 224 28.59 0.34 21.33
C TYR A 224 28.75 0.14 22.83
N THR A 225 29.73 0.82 23.42
CA THR A 225 29.98 0.78 24.86
C THR A 225 29.79 2.16 25.44
N PHE A 226 28.88 2.26 26.38
CA PHE A 226 28.60 3.46 27.14
C PHE A 226 29.23 3.34 28.53
N ASN A 227 29.92 4.39 28.98
CA ASN A 227 30.58 4.44 30.30
C ASN A 227 29.75 5.17 31.34
N GLU A 228 28.60 5.72 30.92
CA GLU A 228 27.63 6.38 31.78
C GLU A 228 26.30 5.67 31.70
N SER A 229 25.46 5.86 32.72
CA SER A 229 24.14 5.24 32.73
C SER A 229 23.26 5.85 31.64
N ILE A 230 22.69 5.00 30.78
CA ILE A 230 21.73 5.35 29.73
C ILE A 230 20.46 4.53 29.90
N PHE A 231 19.28 5.13 29.71
CA PHE A 231 17.99 4.44 29.90
C PHE A 231 17.29 4.12 28.59
N SER A 232 17.61 4.83 27.52
CA SER A 232 17.04 4.61 26.20
C SER A 232 17.95 5.13 25.10
N LEU A 233 17.82 4.54 23.93
CA LEU A 233 18.43 5.01 22.68
C LEU A 233 17.35 5.21 21.63
N ALA A 234 17.49 6.24 20.83
CA ALA A 234 16.57 6.55 19.75
C ALA A 234 17.05 5.93 18.45
N LEU A 235 16.15 5.20 17.78
CA LEU A 235 16.31 4.82 16.37
C LEU A 235 15.44 5.76 15.53
N LYS A 236 16.08 6.67 14.81
CA LYS A 236 15.44 7.58 13.86
C LYS A 236 15.47 6.94 12.48
N ALA A 237 14.30 6.82 11.85
CA ALA A 237 14.22 6.35 10.47
C ALA A 237 13.65 7.44 9.57
N SER A 238 14.22 7.55 8.39
CA SER A 238 13.67 8.32 7.28
C SER A 238 13.41 7.37 6.11
N LEU A 239 12.18 7.31 5.66
CA LEU A 239 11.74 6.56 4.48
C LEU A 239 11.17 7.58 3.49
N ASP A 240 11.98 8.00 2.51
CA ASP A 240 11.75 9.16 1.66
C ASP A 240 11.39 10.42 2.48
N GLU A 241 10.18 10.95 2.26
CA GLU A 241 9.68 12.17 2.92
C GLU A 241 9.14 11.90 4.33
N THR A 242 8.96 10.63 4.71
CA THR A 242 8.40 10.28 6.02
C THR A 242 9.52 9.97 7.00
N SER A 243 9.50 10.60 8.17
CA SER A 243 10.46 10.30 9.24
C SER A 243 9.76 10.15 10.57
N ASN A 244 10.25 9.23 11.39
CA ASN A 244 9.86 9.14 12.80
C ASN A 244 10.96 8.50 13.65
N VAL A 245 10.75 8.53 14.94
CA VAL A 245 11.68 8.05 15.98
C VAL A 245 10.97 6.99 16.81
N VAL A 246 11.69 5.95 17.17
CA VAL A 246 11.29 5.00 18.22
C VAL A 246 12.34 4.98 19.31
N TRP A 247 11.90 5.11 20.55
CA TRP A 247 12.73 4.99 21.72
C TRP A 247 12.79 3.53 22.16
N LEU A 248 14.01 3.06 22.34
CA LEU A 248 14.32 1.69 22.68
C LEU A 248 14.89 1.65 24.10
N PRO A 249 14.22 0.96 25.04
CA PRO A 249 14.70 0.90 26.41
C PRO A 249 16.02 0.13 26.49
N ILE A 250 16.98 0.67 27.25
CA ILE A 250 18.29 0.07 27.49
C ILE A 250 18.43 -0.19 28.98
N SER A 251 18.84 -1.40 29.32
CA SER A 251 19.27 -1.72 30.70
C SER A 251 20.70 -1.23 30.91
N SER A 252 20.93 -0.49 31.97
CA SER A 252 22.21 0.11 32.27
C SER A 252 22.52 0.03 33.77
N SER A 253 23.79 -0.04 34.14
CA SER A 253 24.28 0.08 35.51
C SER A 253 24.91 1.46 35.74
N THR A 254 25.43 1.71 36.93
CA THR A 254 26.24 2.90 37.24
C THR A 254 27.55 2.96 36.43
N GLU A 255 28.01 1.83 35.92
CA GLU A 255 29.20 1.70 35.08
C GLU A 255 28.87 1.82 33.57
N GLY A 256 27.59 1.97 33.24
CA GLY A 256 27.10 2.11 31.88
C GLY A 256 26.45 0.86 31.30
N ALA A 257 26.48 0.71 29.98
CA ALA A 257 25.88 -0.40 29.24
C ALA A 257 26.70 -0.77 28.00
N ILE A 258 26.53 -2.02 27.56
CA ILE A 258 26.97 -2.48 26.24
C ILE A 258 25.73 -2.70 25.37
N VAL A 259 25.75 -2.20 24.14
CA VAL A 259 24.66 -2.36 23.16
C VAL A 259 25.21 -3.02 21.90
N ASN A 260 24.76 -4.23 21.64
CA ASN A 260 25.00 -4.93 20.39
C ASN A 260 23.83 -4.61 19.43
N LEU A 261 24.12 -3.94 18.34
CA LEU A 261 23.15 -3.62 17.30
C LEU A 261 23.29 -4.63 16.14
N ASP A 262 22.24 -5.38 15.88
CA ASP A 262 22.10 -6.27 14.73
C ASP A 262 21.05 -5.71 13.76
N ILE A 263 21.47 -5.36 12.53
CA ILE A 263 20.56 -5.03 11.44
C ILE A 263 20.42 -6.28 10.57
N VAL A 264 19.25 -6.89 10.62
CA VAL A 264 18.91 -8.11 9.88
C VAL A 264 18.10 -7.74 8.65
N ILE A 265 18.67 -7.95 7.46
CA ILE A 265 18.09 -7.58 6.18
C ILE A 265 17.68 -8.84 5.44
N CYS A 266 16.40 -9.01 5.20
CA CYS A 266 15.84 -10.04 4.33
C CYS A 266 15.58 -9.45 2.95
N ASN A 267 16.37 -9.86 1.96
CA ASN A 267 16.22 -9.42 0.57
C ASN A 267 15.27 -10.37 -0.17
N ILE A 268 14.19 -9.81 -0.68
CA ILE A 268 13.12 -10.52 -1.39
C ILE A 268 13.21 -10.20 -2.88
N LYS A 269 13.07 -11.24 -3.69
CA LYS A 269 12.91 -11.17 -5.15
C LYS A 269 11.46 -11.45 -5.51
N ILE A 270 10.85 -10.57 -6.30
CA ILE A 270 9.58 -10.77 -6.96
C ILE A 270 9.85 -10.91 -8.46
N GLU A 271 9.43 -11.99 -9.07
CA GLU A 271 9.59 -12.25 -10.51
C GLU A 271 8.31 -12.85 -11.10
N LYS A 272 8.08 -12.61 -12.39
CA LYS A 272 7.01 -13.30 -13.13
C LYS A 272 7.39 -14.76 -13.31
N THR A 273 6.43 -15.66 -13.13
CA THR A 273 6.60 -17.09 -13.41
C THR A 273 5.44 -17.61 -14.26
N GLU A 274 5.68 -18.68 -14.94
CA GLU A 274 4.66 -19.48 -15.63
C GLU A 274 4.43 -20.76 -14.81
N VAL A 275 3.16 -21.12 -14.64
CA VAL A 275 2.72 -22.33 -13.92
C VAL A 275 2.13 -23.30 -14.89
#